data_03e728c192881c52a8f14357f3e89d07
#
_entry.id   03e728c192881c52a8f14357f3e89d07
#
_cell.length_a   1.000
_cell.length_b   1.000
_cell.length_c   1.000
_cell.angle_alpha   90.00
_cell.angle_beta   90.00
_cell.angle_gamma   90.00
#
_symmetry.space_group_name_H-M   'P 1'
#
loop_
_entity.id
_entity.type
_entity.pdbx_description
1 polymer ?
#
loop_
_entity_poly.entity_id
_entity_poly.type
_entity_poly.pdbx_seq_one_letter_code
_entity_poly.pdbx_strand_id
1 'polypeptide(L)'
;KLKQPSLYLLKRFELAQVKQKHHKTKANKPFLKELGAVHFYKRKLLIFFVVFAAFSFAAMMQLSLGMKDFIDGTIQVMMMGIGILLSLSILLLCLGTVVQENKASLALMKAFGYSKKECSLVIFDRYRVVAYLGFVLGTVYQYGLMKLLLKVIVKDAKGVPDYAFDVQLCLIAFLAFVILYELLLAYYVKTIEGLTLKEVMLAE
;
A
#
# COMPACT_ATOMS: atom_id res chain seq x y z
N LYS A 1 -44.34 -15.55 -16.72
CA LYS A 1 -43.89 -16.28 -17.95
C LYS A 1 -42.34 -16.37 -17.92
N LEU A 2 -41.79 -17.28 -17.10
CA LEU A 2 -40.39 -17.69 -17.15
C LEU A 2 -40.26 -18.89 -18.10
N LYS A 3 -40.00 -18.63 -19.36
CA LYS A 3 -39.71 -19.65 -20.38
C LYS A 3 -38.26 -19.53 -20.87
N GLN A 4 -37.31 -19.51 -19.96
CA GLN A 4 -35.91 -19.79 -20.33
C GLN A 4 -35.42 -20.97 -19.50
N PRO A 5 -34.95 -22.05 -20.12
CA PRO A 5 -34.46 -23.21 -19.39
C PRO A 5 -33.28 -22.80 -18.52
N SER A 6 -33.27 -23.24 -17.28
CA SER A 6 -32.22 -22.97 -16.26
C SER A 6 -30.81 -23.25 -16.77
N LEU A 7 -30.69 -24.16 -17.73
CA LEU A 7 -29.44 -24.48 -18.46
C LEU A 7 -28.87 -23.29 -19.25
N TYR A 8 -29.72 -22.39 -19.75
CA TYR A 8 -29.29 -21.22 -20.51
C TYR A 8 -28.67 -20.13 -19.59
N LEU A 9 -29.18 -20.03 -18.39
CA LEU A 9 -28.62 -19.12 -17.36
C LEU A 9 -27.27 -19.62 -16.87
N LEU A 10 -27.12 -20.91 -16.62
CA LEU A 10 -25.85 -21.54 -16.29
C LEU A 10 -24.80 -21.36 -17.40
N LYS A 11 -25.17 -21.56 -18.65
CA LYS A 11 -24.27 -21.39 -19.81
C LYS A 11 -23.86 -19.91 -20.02
N ARG A 12 -24.73 -18.97 -19.65
CA ARG A 12 -24.41 -17.53 -19.69
C ARG A 12 -23.42 -17.12 -18.59
N PHE A 13 -23.49 -17.77 -17.43
CA PHE A 13 -22.51 -17.63 -16.34
C PHE A 13 -21.14 -18.18 -16.76
N GLU A 14 -21.08 -19.35 -17.40
CA GLU A 14 -19.83 -19.90 -17.92
C GLU A 14 -19.23 -19.04 -19.04
N LEU A 15 -20.03 -18.50 -19.95
CA LEU A 15 -19.56 -17.62 -21.02
C LEU A 15 -19.07 -16.25 -20.50
N ALA A 16 -19.62 -15.75 -19.40
CA ALA A 16 -19.13 -14.54 -18.74
C ALA A 16 -17.78 -14.77 -18.05
N GLN A 17 -17.52 -15.98 -17.56
CA GLN A 17 -16.22 -16.35 -16.98
C GLN A 17 -15.14 -16.60 -18.03
N VAL A 18 -15.49 -17.04 -19.24
CA VAL A 18 -14.52 -17.38 -20.32
C VAL A 18 -13.84 -16.13 -20.93
N LYS A 19 -14.30 -14.93 -20.66
CA LYS A 19 -13.58 -13.70 -21.07
C LYS A 19 -12.41 -13.30 -20.16
N GLN A 20 -12.03 -14.15 -19.21
CA GLN A 20 -10.77 -14.01 -18.50
C GLN A 20 -9.63 -14.43 -19.44
N LYS A 21 -8.81 -13.46 -19.85
CA LYS A 21 -7.55 -13.72 -20.55
C LYS A 21 -6.80 -14.83 -19.81
N HIS A 22 -6.65 -15.99 -20.46
CA HIS A 22 -5.77 -17.06 -20.00
C HIS A 22 -4.36 -16.47 -19.82
N HIS A 23 -4.00 -16.13 -18.62
CA HIS A 23 -2.61 -15.87 -18.27
C HIS A 23 -1.92 -17.21 -18.31
N LYS A 24 -1.01 -17.41 -19.28
CA LYS A 24 -0.20 -18.63 -19.38
C LYS A 24 0.57 -18.79 -18.08
N THR A 25 0.16 -19.75 -17.26
CA THR A 25 0.86 -20.16 -16.04
C THR A 25 2.21 -20.73 -16.45
N LYS A 26 3.29 -20.09 -16.02
CA LYS A 26 4.63 -20.67 -16.15
C LYS A 26 4.76 -21.77 -15.10
N ALA A 27 4.87 -23.00 -15.54
CA ALA A 27 4.86 -24.25 -14.74
C ALA A 27 5.91 -24.34 -13.61
N ASN A 28 6.72 -23.31 -13.37
CA ASN A 28 7.84 -23.35 -12.44
C ASN A 28 7.79 -22.28 -11.32
N LYS A 29 6.63 -21.65 -11.08
CA LYS A 29 6.48 -20.69 -9.97
C LYS A 29 5.50 -21.23 -8.94
N PRO A 30 5.78 -21.07 -7.64
CA PRO A 30 4.83 -21.50 -6.60
C PRO A 30 3.48 -20.80 -6.82
N PHE A 31 2.42 -21.58 -6.89
CA PHE A 31 1.04 -21.15 -7.18
C PHE A 31 0.61 -19.90 -6.43
N LEU A 32 0.98 -19.80 -5.15
CA LEU A 32 0.68 -18.65 -4.29
C LEU A 32 1.25 -17.32 -4.83
N LYS A 33 2.48 -17.33 -5.36
CA LYS A 33 3.11 -16.13 -5.92
C LYS A 33 2.45 -15.67 -7.22
N GLU A 34 1.93 -16.59 -8.00
CA GLU A 34 1.24 -16.28 -9.25
C GLU A 34 -0.17 -15.73 -9.00
N LEU A 35 -0.90 -16.32 -8.05
CA LEU A 35 -2.21 -15.84 -7.62
C LEU A 35 -2.13 -14.38 -7.14
N GLY A 36 -1.16 -14.07 -6.27
CA GLY A 36 -0.92 -12.71 -5.81
C GLY A 36 -0.55 -11.74 -6.93
N ALA A 37 0.17 -12.20 -7.97
CA ALA A 37 0.52 -11.37 -9.12
C ALA A 37 -0.69 -10.91 -9.91
N VAL A 38 -1.60 -11.83 -10.22
CA VAL A 38 -2.78 -11.55 -11.04
C VAL A 38 -3.69 -10.52 -10.35
N HIS A 39 -3.90 -10.65 -9.05
CA HIS A 39 -4.71 -9.71 -8.28
C HIS A 39 -4.07 -8.32 -8.17
N PHE A 40 -2.75 -8.27 -7.99
CA PHE A 40 -2.01 -7.03 -7.87
C PHE A 40 -2.03 -6.19 -9.17
N TYR A 41 -1.73 -6.78 -10.32
CA TYR A 41 -1.64 -6.03 -11.58
C TYR A 41 -2.98 -5.50 -12.10
N LYS A 42 -4.10 -6.08 -11.68
CA LYS A 42 -5.43 -5.58 -12.04
C LYS A 42 -5.79 -4.24 -11.39
N ARG A 43 -5.07 -3.81 -10.35
CA ARG A 43 -5.46 -2.71 -9.45
C ARG A 43 -4.43 -1.60 -9.37
N LYS A 44 -4.13 -1.01 -10.52
CA LYS A 44 -3.15 0.06 -10.65
C LYS A 44 -3.44 1.27 -9.73
N LEU A 45 -4.71 1.59 -9.52
CA LEU A 45 -5.13 2.71 -8.69
C LEU A 45 -4.77 2.50 -7.20
N LEU A 46 -4.98 1.30 -6.66
CA LEU A 46 -4.60 0.99 -5.29
C LEU A 46 -3.07 1.04 -5.09
N ILE A 47 -2.31 0.54 -6.07
CA ILE A 47 -0.85 0.63 -6.08
C ILE A 47 -0.42 2.09 -6.01
N PHE A 48 -1.02 2.95 -6.84
CA PHE A 48 -0.74 4.39 -6.84
C PHE A 48 -1.00 5.02 -5.48
N PHE A 49 -2.12 4.74 -4.84
CA PHE A 49 -2.44 5.30 -3.53
C PHE A 49 -1.50 4.80 -2.42
N VAL A 50 -1.06 3.54 -2.45
CA VAL A 50 -0.07 3.03 -1.50
C VAL A 50 1.29 3.72 -1.69
N VAL A 51 1.73 3.90 -2.94
CA VAL A 51 2.95 4.68 -3.25
C VAL A 51 2.81 6.11 -2.75
N PHE A 52 1.67 6.74 -3.02
CA PHE A 52 1.41 8.13 -2.64
C PHE A 52 1.38 8.30 -1.11
N ALA A 53 0.80 7.37 -0.37
CA ALA A 53 0.80 7.39 1.09
C ALA A 53 2.22 7.31 1.67
N ALA A 54 3.02 6.37 1.18
CA ALA A 54 4.41 6.20 1.61
C ALA A 54 5.28 7.39 1.21
N PHE A 55 5.07 7.92 0.00
CA PHE A 55 5.71 9.14 -0.50
C PHE A 55 5.41 10.34 0.40
N SER A 56 4.12 10.58 0.71
CA SER A 56 3.68 11.70 1.56
C SER A 56 4.26 11.60 2.96
N PHE A 57 4.28 10.40 3.53
CA PHE A 57 4.89 10.16 4.84
C PHE A 57 6.38 10.52 4.83
N ALA A 58 7.14 9.98 3.87
CA ALA A 58 8.58 10.20 3.77
C ALA A 58 8.89 11.68 3.55
N ALA A 59 8.18 12.33 2.63
CA ALA A 59 8.39 13.75 2.30
C ALA A 59 8.11 14.66 3.51
N MET A 60 6.97 14.50 4.19
CA MET A 60 6.59 15.34 5.33
C MET A 60 7.47 15.11 6.55
N MET A 61 7.79 13.85 6.88
CA MET A 61 8.66 13.52 8.01
C MET A 61 10.07 14.08 7.82
N GLN A 62 10.67 13.85 6.66
CA GLN A 62 12.04 14.30 6.39
C GLN A 62 12.13 15.80 6.18
N LEU A 63 11.10 16.44 5.57
CA LEU A 63 11.04 17.89 5.46
C LEU A 63 10.99 18.54 6.84
N SER A 64 10.12 18.04 7.73
CA SER A 64 9.98 18.53 9.09
C SER A 64 11.29 18.36 9.89
N LEU A 65 11.91 17.19 9.82
CA LEU A 65 13.17 16.93 10.52
C LEU A 65 14.36 17.71 9.93
N GLY A 66 14.39 17.87 8.60
CA GLY A 66 15.46 18.59 7.91
C GLY A 66 15.42 20.09 8.10
N MET A 67 14.27 20.67 8.48
CA MET A 67 14.10 22.09 8.72
C MET A 67 14.11 22.49 10.21
N LYS A 68 14.55 21.61 11.10
CA LYS A 68 14.55 21.81 12.57
C LYS A 68 15.21 23.11 13.00
N ASP A 69 16.25 23.57 12.30
CA ASP A 69 17.01 24.78 12.63
C ASP A 69 16.39 26.07 12.02
N PHE A 70 15.37 25.93 11.18
CA PHE A 70 14.73 27.03 10.45
C PHE A 70 13.28 27.26 10.85
N ILE A 71 12.63 26.26 11.46
CA ILE A 71 11.20 26.29 11.78
C ILE A 71 11.03 26.07 13.28
N ASP A 72 10.09 26.82 13.87
CA ASP A 72 9.71 26.63 15.26
C ASP A 72 9.23 25.19 15.54
N GLY A 73 9.61 24.64 16.69
CA GLY A 73 9.29 23.28 17.09
C GLY A 73 7.79 22.94 17.03
N THR A 74 6.93 23.92 17.27
CA THR A 74 5.47 23.75 17.16
C THR A 74 5.05 23.45 15.72
N ILE A 75 5.56 24.21 14.76
CA ILE A 75 5.25 24.01 13.33
C ILE A 75 5.82 22.67 12.85
N GLN A 76 7.01 22.31 13.31
CA GLN A 76 7.64 21.02 13.03
C GLN A 76 6.75 19.85 13.46
N VAL A 77 6.25 19.86 14.69
CA VAL A 77 5.36 18.80 15.21
C VAL A 77 4.05 18.75 14.42
N MET A 78 3.48 19.92 14.08
CA MET A 78 2.27 19.97 13.25
C MET A 78 2.48 19.35 11.87
N MET A 79 3.59 19.65 11.19
CA MET A 79 3.92 19.07 9.88
C MET A 79 4.09 17.54 9.97
N MET A 80 4.77 17.05 10.99
CA MET A 80 4.90 15.61 11.24
C MET A 80 3.54 14.96 11.47
N GLY A 81 2.70 15.58 12.32
CA GLY A 81 1.35 15.10 12.61
C GLY A 81 0.48 14.99 11.36
N ILE A 82 0.48 16.02 10.52
CA ILE A 82 -0.27 16.01 9.24
C ILE A 82 0.24 14.90 8.33
N GLY A 83 1.55 14.73 8.18
CA GLY A 83 2.13 13.66 7.36
C GLY A 83 1.74 12.26 7.82
N ILE A 84 1.78 12.02 9.13
CA ILE A 84 1.37 10.73 9.74
C ILE A 84 -0.13 10.49 9.52
N LEU A 85 -0.99 11.46 9.83
CA LEU A 85 -2.44 11.32 9.71
C LEU A 85 -2.88 11.09 8.27
N LEU A 86 -2.31 11.82 7.32
CA LEU A 86 -2.62 11.68 5.89
C LEU A 86 -2.19 10.31 5.38
N SER A 87 -0.96 9.89 5.67
CA SER A 87 -0.46 8.57 5.28
C SER A 87 -1.27 7.43 5.91
N LEU A 88 -1.57 7.53 7.22
CA LEU A 88 -2.36 6.55 7.95
C LEU A 88 -3.75 6.39 7.33
N SER A 89 -4.44 7.51 7.06
CA SER A 89 -5.77 7.50 6.47
C SER A 89 -5.80 6.83 5.10
N ILE A 90 -4.85 7.16 4.22
CA ILE A 90 -4.76 6.58 2.88
C ILE A 90 -4.43 5.08 2.97
N LEU A 91 -3.47 4.68 3.81
CA LEU A 91 -3.10 3.28 3.98
C LEU A 91 -4.26 2.45 4.55
N LEU A 92 -5.01 2.96 5.53
CA LEU A 92 -6.20 2.31 6.07
C LEU A 92 -7.23 2.04 4.97
N LEU A 93 -7.55 3.06 4.16
CA LEU A 93 -8.50 2.91 3.07
C LEU A 93 -8.00 1.91 2.02
N CYS A 94 -6.73 1.99 1.61
CA CYS A 94 -6.16 1.11 0.60
C CYS A 94 -6.12 -0.34 1.07
N LEU A 95 -5.59 -0.62 2.26
CA LEU A 95 -5.48 -1.97 2.79
C LEU A 95 -6.86 -2.56 3.07
N GLY A 96 -7.81 -1.76 3.56
CA GLY A 96 -9.20 -2.16 3.74
C GLY A 96 -9.86 -2.57 2.42
N THR A 97 -9.68 -1.78 1.37
CA THR A 97 -10.17 -2.10 0.03
C THR A 97 -9.53 -3.38 -0.52
N VAL A 98 -8.21 -3.55 -0.35
CA VAL A 98 -7.50 -4.78 -0.75
C VAL A 98 -8.11 -6.01 -0.09
N VAL A 99 -8.40 -5.95 1.21
CA VAL A 99 -9.04 -7.06 1.94
C VAL A 99 -10.45 -7.32 1.44
N GLN A 100 -11.27 -6.27 1.33
CA GLN A 100 -12.67 -6.40 0.89
C GLN A 100 -12.79 -7.05 -0.49
N GLU A 101 -11.97 -6.60 -1.41
CA GLU A 101 -12.00 -7.10 -2.78
C GLU A 101 -11.43 -8.52 -2.95
N ASN A 102 -10.62 -8.99 -2.01
CA ASN A 102 -10.06 -10.33 -2.03
C ASN A 102 -10.75 -11.30 -1.06
N LYS A 103 -11.87 -10.89 -0.44
CA LYS A 103 -12.62 -11.71 0.54
C LYS A 103 -12.91 -13.12 0.04
N ALA A 104 -13.45 -13.25 -1.17
CA ALA A 104 -13.79 -14.55 -1.75
C ALA A 104 -12.56 -15.44 -1.93
N SER A 105 -11.48 -14.91 -2.49
CA SER A 105 -10.22 -15.66 -2.64
C SER A 105 -9.61 -16.05 -1.30
N LEU A 106 -9.69 -15.18 -0.30
CA LEU A 106 -9.22 -15.44 1.07
C LEU A 106 -10.03 -16.54 1.75
N ALA A 107 -11.35 -16.50 1.61
CA ALA A 107 -12.24 -17.51 2.16
C ALA A 107 -11.99 -18.87 1.53
N LEU A 108 -11.78 -18.95 0.22
CA LEU A 108 -11.41 -20.18 -0.47
C LEU A 108 -10.05 -20.72 0.01
N MET A 109 -9.02 -19.88 0.10
CA MET A 109 -7.71 -20.31 0.62
C MET A 109 -7.83 -20.87 2.04
N LYS A 110 -8.62 -20.22 2.89
CA LYS A 110 -8.88 -20.67 4.27
C LYS A 110 -9.62 -22.01 4.28
N ALA A 111 -10.58 -22.23 3.38
CA ALA A 111 -11.29 -23.50 3.22
C ALA A 111 -10.36 -24.64 2.77
N PHE A 112 -9.35 -24.34 1.97
CA PHE A 112 -8.32 -25.30 1.57
C PHE A 112 -7.24 -25.54 2.64
N GLY A 113 -7.37 -24.94 3.83
CA GLY A 113 -6.47 -25.16 4.96
C GLY A 113 -5.19 -24.32 4.93
N TYR A 114 -5.10 -23.28 4.09
CA TYR A 114 -3.97 -22.37 4.12
C TYR A 114 -3.91 -21.59 5.43
N SER A 115 -2.70 -21.40 5.94
CA SER A 115 -2.47 -20.64 7.17
C SER A 115 -2.70 -19.13 6.95
N LYS A 116 -2.97 -18.41 8.05
CA LYS A 116 -3.15 -16.95 8.05
C LYS A 116 -1.96 -16.22 7.43
N LYS A 117 -0.74 -16.68 7.74
CA LYS A 117 0.50 -16.11 7.20
C LYS A 117 0.59 -16.27 5.70
N GLU A 118 0.20 -17.42 5.16
CA GLU A 118 0.20 -17.68 3.72
C GLU A 118 -0.84 -16.81 2.99
N CYS A 119 -2.05 -16.70 3.54
CA CYS A 119 -3.09 -15.82 3.01
C CYS A 119 -2.64 -14.35 2.99
N SER A 120 -2.01 -13.89 4.07
CA SER A 120 -1.46 -12.54 4.19
C SER A 120 -0.33 -12.27 3.19
N LEU A 121 0.62 -13.21 3.09
CA LEU A 121 1.75 -13.09 2.16
C LEU A 121 1.30 -12.97 0.70
N VAL A 122 0.30 -13.75 0.30
CA VAL A 122 -0.20 -13.72 -1.09
C VAL A 122 -0.74 -12.35 -1.47
N ILE A 123 -1.42 -11.67 -0.55
CA ILE A 123 -2.12 -10.42 -0.83
C ILE A 123 -1.23 -9.20 -0.56
N PHE A 124 -0.57 -9.15 0.61
CA PHE A 124 0.09 -7.94 1.07
C PHE A 124 1.58 -7.81 0.73
N ASP A 125 2.27 -8.92 0.46
CA ASP A 125 3.72 -8.90 0.25
C ASP A 125 4.15 -7.95 -0.89
N ARG A 126 3.36 -7.91 -1.96
CA ARG A 126 3.62 -7.02 -3.10
C ARG A 126 3.35 -5.55 -2.78
N TYR A 127 2.33 -5.27 -1.98
CA TYR A 127 2.03 -3.90 -1.54
C TYR A 127 3.11 -3.38 -0.59
N ARG A 128 3.73 -4.27 0.21
CA ARG A 128 4.88 -3.94 1.07
C ARG A 128 6.06 -3.43 0.25
N VAL A 129 6.44 -4.14 -0.80
CA VAL A 129 7.53 -3.70 -1.70
C VAL A 129 7.23 -2.35 -2.34
N VAL A 130 5.99 -2.17 -2.78
CA VAL A 130 5.53 -0.91 -3.39
C VAL A 130 5.54 0.25 -2.40
N ALA A 131 5.15 0.01 -1.15
CA ALA A 131 5.20 1.01 -0.08
C ALA A 131 6.65 1.46 0.18
N TYR A 132 7.59 0.53 0.22
CA TYR A 132 9.02 0.88 0.40
C TYR A 132 9.57 1.67 -0.79
N LEU A 133 9.20 1.32 -2.02
CA LEU A 133 9.55 2.12 -3.21
C LEU A 133 8.96 3.53 -3.13
N GLY A 134 7.71 3.67 -2.68
CA GLY A 134 7.07 4.96 -2.44
C GLY A 134 7.84 5.81 -1.42
N PHE A 135 8.32 5.20 -0.34
CA PHE A 135 9.15 5.88 0.66
C PHE A 135 10.46 6.40 0.05
N VAL A 136 11.16 5.58 -0.73
CA VAL A 136 12.41 5.99 -1.42
C VAL A 136 12.15 7.15 -2.37
N LEU A 137 11.06 7.11 -3.15
CA LEU A 137 10.68 8.22 -4.04
C LEU A 137 10.40 9.50 -3.25
N GLY A 138 9.72 9.40 -2.11
CA GLY A 138 9.47 10.53 -1.20
C GLY A 138 10.77 11.14 -0.65
N THR A 139 11.73 10.30 -0.29
CA THR A 139 13.06 10.73 0.16
C THR A 139 13.83 11.49 -0.91
N VAL A 140 13.85 10.96 -2.14
CA VAL A 140 14.51 11.60 -3.28
C VAL A 140 13.87 12.96 -3.60
N TYR A 141 12.53 12.99 -3.60
CA TYR A 141 11.77 14.22 -3.83
C TYR A 141 12.08 15.28 -2.77
N GLN A 142 12.04 14.90 -1.48
CA GLN A 142 12.32 15.80 -0.36
C GLN A 142 13.73 16.39 -0.45
N TYR A 143 14.73 15.57 -0.75
CA TYR A 143 16.10 16.03 -0.93
C TYR A 143 16.23 17.04 -2.07
N GLY A 144 15.60 16.74 -3.21
CA GLY A 144 15.57 17.67 -4.36
C GLY A 144 14.88 18.98 -4.04
N LEU A 145 13.73 18.91 -3.36
CA LEU A 145 12.95 20.07 -2.94
C LEU A 145 13.74 20.95 -1.98
N MET A 146 14.42 20.34 -0.99
CA MET A 146 15.22 21.07 -0.01
C MET A 146 16.39 21.80 -0.67
N LYS A 147 17.12 21.16 -1.58
CA LYS A 147 18.17 21.81 -2.37
C LYS A 147 17.65 22.97 -3.22
N LEU A 148 16.46 22.80 -3.80
CA LEU A 148 15.85 23.83 -4.61
C LEU A 148 15.42 25.03 -3.77
N LEU A 149 14.78 24.79 -2.62
CA LEU A 149 14.37 25.83 -1.69
C LEU A 149 15.57 26.66 -1.21
N LEU A 150 16.64 26.02 -0.76
CA LEU A 150 17.85 26.69 -0.32
C LEU A 150 18.48 27.52 -1.47
N LYS A 151 18.55 26.96 -2.67
CA LYS A 151 19.11 27.67 -3.83
C LYS A 151 18.27 28.89 -4.25
N VAL A 152 16.94 28.83 -4.12
CA VAL A 152 16.04 29.90 -4.55
C VAL A 152 15.88 30.98 -3.47
N ILE A 153 15.65 30.56 -2.22
CA ILE A 153 15.36 31.50 -1.13
C ILE A 153 16.62 32.16 -0.57
N VAL A 154 17.73 31.43 -0.61
CA VAL A 154 18.97 31.83 0.08
C VAL A 154 20.04 32.35 -0.89
N LYS A 155 19.70 32.57 -2.17
CA LYS A 155 20.64 33.11 -3.18
C LYS A 155 21.40 34.35 -2.75
N ASP A 156 20.83 35.17 -1.86
CA ASP A 156 21.40 36.46 -1.43
C ASP A 156 21.95 36.46 0.01
N ALA A 157 21.79 35.36 0.78
CA ALA A 157 22.26 35.27 2.14
C ALA A 157 23.62 34.58 2.20
N LYS A 158 24.68 35.38 2.43
CA LYS A 158 26.04 34.90 2.71
C LYS A 158 26.03 34.14 4.04
N GLY A 159 26.31 32.83 4.00
CA GLY A 159 26.55 32.05 5.22
C GLY A 159 25.57 30.93 5.52
N VAL A 160 24.71 30.52 4.57
CA VAL A 160 23.85 29.36 4.77
C VAL A 160 24.64 28.09 4.50
N PRO A 161 24.66 27.14 5.46
CA PRO A 161 25.35 25.87 5.26
C PRO A 161 24.68 25.06 4.14
N ASP A 162 25.50 24.40 3.32
CA ASP A 162 25.01 23.43 2.34
C ASP A 162 24.17 22.36 3.04
N TYR A 163 22.97 22.09 2.51
CA TYR A 163 22.13 21.03 3.02
C TYR A 163 22.81 19.67 2.81
N ALA A 164 23.34 19.14 3.89
CA ALA A 164 23.84 17.76 3.91
C ALA A 164 22.68 16.80 4.17
N PHE A 165 22.61 15.75 3.36
CA PHE A 165 21.62 14.68 3.57
C PHE A 165 21.95 13.92 4.87
N ASP A 166 21.06 14.01 5.84
CA ASP A 166 21.23 13.30 7.11
C ASP A 166 20.67 11.86 6.99
N VAL A 167 21.57 10.91 6.78
CA VAL A 167 21.24 9.48 6.67
C VAL A 167 20.60 8.95 7.95
N GLN A 168 20.99 9.48 9.13
CA GLN A 168 20.47 9.03 10.41
C GLN A 168 18.98 9.40 10.56
N LEU A 169 18.61 10.63 10.21
CA LEU A 169 17.22 11.07 10.19
C LEU A 169 16.38 10.28 9.18
N CYS A 170 16.94 9.98 8.02
CA CYS A 170 16.28 9.16 7.01
C CYS A 170 16.00 7.74 7.54
N LEU A 171 16.96 7.11 8.22
CA LEU A 171 16.78 5.79 8.84
C LEU A 171 15.71 5.80 9.93
N ILE A 172 15.69 6.82 10.78
CA ILE A 172 14.66 6.97 11.82
C ILE A 172 13.27 7.08 11.19
N ALA A 173 13.12 7.93 10.17
CA ALA A 173 11.86 8.07 9.44
C ALA A 173 11.44 6.77 8.74
N PHE A 174 12.39 6.02 8.17
CA PHE A 174 12.12 4.72 7.55
C PHE A 174 11.65 3.69 8.57
N LEU A 175 12.32 3.57 9.72
CA LEU A 175 11.91 2.67 10.80
C LEU A 175 10.53 3.02 11.34
N ALA A 176 10.23 4.30 11.52
CA ALA A 176 8.91 4.76 11.93
C ALA A 176 7.83 4.36 10.91
N PHE A 177 8.12 4.51 9.61
CA PHE A 177 7.22 4.09 8.53
C PHE A 177 6.99 2.57 8.53
N VAL A 178 8.07 1.78 8.65
CA VAL A 178 7.96 0.32 8.69
C VAL A 178 7.11 -0.15 9.87
N ILE A 179 7.34 0.41 11.06
CA ILE A 179 6.54 0.09 12.26
C ILE A 179 5.06 0.40 12.01
N LEU A 180 4.75 1.60 11.53
CA LEU A 180 3.39 2.03 11.24
C LEU A 180 2.73 1.11 10.20
N TYR A 181 3.42 0.78 9.12
CA TYR A 181 2.92 -0.08 8.06
C TYR A 181 2.66 -1.52 8.55
N GLU A 182 3.60 -2.11 9.31
CA GLU A 182 3.45 -3.46 9.86
C GLU A 182 2.32 -3.55 10.91
N LEU A 183 2.12 -2.51 11.73
CA LEU A 183 0.98 -2.42 12.64
C LEU A 183 -0.36 -2.43 11.89
N LEU A 184 -0.45 -1.67 10.80
CA LEU A 184 -1.64 -1.67 9.95
C LEU A 184 -1.87 -3.03 9.29
N LEU A 185 -0.81 -3.67 8.78
CA LEU A 185 -0.91 -5.02 8.23
C LEU A 185 -1.40 -6.01 9.28
N ALA A 186 -0.84 -5.98 10.48
CA ALA A 186 -1.25 -6.86 11.58
C ALA A 186 -2.73 -6.68 11.93
N TYR A 187 -3.22 -5.44 11.94
CA TYR A 187 -4.63 -5.12 12.15
C TYR A 187 -5.52 -5.77 11.08
N TYR A 188 -5.17 -5.62 9.79
CA TYR A 188 -5.97 -6.20 8.70
C TYR A 188 -5.85 -7.72 8.61
N VAL A 189 -4.70 -8.30 8.91
CA VAL A 189 -4.54 -9.77 9.01
C VAL A 189 -5.46 -10.34 10.09
N LYS A 190 -5.60 -9.66 11.23
CA LYS A 190 -6.54 -10.04 12.27
C LYS A 190 -8.01 -9.93 11.79
N THR A 191 -8.33 -8.93 11.01
CA THR A 191 -9.66 -8.77 10.42
C THR A 191 -10.02 -9.92 9.46
N ILE A 192 -9.05 -10.46 8.71
CA ILE A 192 -9.23 -11.63 7.84
C ILE A 192 -9.59 -12.89 8.65
N GLU A 193 -9.18 -12.97 9.91
CA GLU A 193 -9.54 -14.10 10.77
C GLU A 193 -11.04 -14.25 10.98
N GLY A 194 -11.75 -13.14 11.11
CA GLY A 194 -13.21 -13.10 11.29
C GLY A 194 -14.02 -13.49 10.05
N LEU A 195 -13.41 -13.57 8.88
CA LEU A 195 -14.12 -13.93 7.65
C LEU A 195 -14.49 -15.42 7.66
N THR A 196 -15.80 -15.69 7.71
CA THR A 196 -16.34 -17.05 7.58
C THR A 196 -16.79 -17.28 6.14
N LEU A 197 -16.66 -18.54 5.66
CA LEU A 197 -17.11 -18.95 4.34
C LEU A 197 -18.61 -18.64 4.13
N LYS A 198 -19.39 -18.76 5.21
CA LYS A 198 -20.83 -18.50 5.23
C LYS A 198 -21.15 -17.03 4.92
N GLU A 199 -20.38 -16.09 5.49
CA GLU A 199 -20.58 -14.64 5.23
C GLU A 199 -20.23 -14.25 3.81
N VAL A 200 -19.25 -14.89 3.20
CA VAL A 200 -18.84 -14.62 1.82
C VAL A 200 -19.85 -15.17 0.82
N MET A 201 -20.43 -16.35 1.08
CA MET A 201 -21.44 -16.96 0.21
C MET A 201 -22.84 -16.35 0.36
N LEU A 202 -23.12 -15.64 1.46
CA LEU A 202 -24.40 -14.95 1.67
C LEU A 202 -24.37 -13.49 1.16
N ALA A 203 -23.21 -12.98 0.80
CA ALA A 203 -23.03 -11.61 0.30
C ALA A 203 -23.06 -11.49 -1.25
N GLU A 204 -23.17 -12.61 -1.96
CA GLU A 204 -23.47 -12.72 -3.39
C GLU A 204 -24.97 -12.97 -3.65
#